data_aa2917c2dfc45b23b536437fa4be5448
#
_entry.id   aa2917c2dfc45b23b536437fa4be5448
#
_cell.length_a   1.000
_cell.length_b   1.000
_cell.length_c   1.000
_cell.angle_alpha   90.00
_cell.angle_beta   90.00
_cell.angle_gamma   90.00
#
_symmetry.space_group_name_H-M   'P 1'
#
loop_
_entity.id
_entity.type
_entity.pdbx_description
1 polymer ?
#
loop_
_entity_poly.entity_id
_entity_poly.type
_entity_poly.pdbx_seq_one_letter_code
_entity_poly.pdbx_strand_id
1 'polypeptide(L)'
;GLPQSTYDYFQPWLIQNELYYMLIAMNEAESDDVAEASEKREEMAALGIDNYFMGKAEFGHKNVIQLESVRLQADMFASFSMELQEALLIQTLVEYLIAWGYMTVDEDDNITTASENLVDMLAVWKSGDEKIWSEQTGVDIEYTDALSIEYNYKMLTERNIGMTEQIIEFLETSEEDYFVVVGAAHMFGKDGLVQLLIDAGYTVERVK
;
A
#
# COMPACT_ATOMS: atom_id res chain seq x y z
N GLY A 1 5.38 -0.07 -27.39
CA GLY A 1 6.00 0.57 -26.24
C GLY A 1 6.47 1.99 -26.58
N LEU A 2 6.70 2.81 -25.60
CA LEU A 2 7.26 4.14 -25.78
C LEU A 2 8.75 4.03 -26.18
N PRO A 3 9.29 5.00 -26.95
CA PRO A 3 10.72 5.05 -27.23
C PRO A 3 11.55 5.09 -25.94
N GLN A 4 12.71 4.46 -25.92
CA GLN A 4 13.60 4.43 -24.74
C GLN A 4 13.88 5.83 -24.19
N SER A 5 14.09 6.81 -25.05
CA SER A 5 14.32 8.22 -24.66
C SER A 5 13.15 8.85 -23.87
N THR A 6 11.98 8.27 -23.87
CA THR A 6 10.84 8.75 -23.09
C THR A 6 10.99 8.37 -21.62
N TYR A 7 11.56 7.19 -21.34
CA TYR A 7 11.79 6.73 -19.98
C TYR A 7 12.85 7.54 -19.24
N ASP A 8 13.78 8.18 -19.96
CA ASP A 8 14.82 9.05 -19.39
C ASP A 8 14.25 10.29 -18.67
N TYR A 9 12.97 10.62 -18.91
CA TYR A 9 12.27 11.74 -18.28
C TYR A 9 11.45 11.33 -17.04
N PHE A 10 11.30 10.03 -16.79
CA PHE A 10 10.53 9.56 -15.64
C PHE A 10 11.45 9.23 -14.46
N GLN A 11 11.00 9.60 -13.27
CA GLN A 11 11.65 9.12 -12.04
C GLN A 11 11.39 7.62 -11.87
N PRO A 12 12.34 6.86 -11.28
CA PRO A 12 12.23 5.41 -11.14
C PRO A 12 10.95 4.95 -10.43
N TRP A 13 10.48 5.70 -9.43
CA TRP A 13 9.25 5.36 -8.70
C TRP A 13 8.01 5.27 -9.60
N LEU A 14 7.91 6.11 -10.64
CA LEU A 14 6.76 6.10 -11.53
C LEU A 14 6.73 4.84 -12.40
N ILE A 15 7.89 4.44 -12.90
CA ILE A 15 8.04 3.20 -13.70
C ILE A 15 7.79 1.99 -12.80
N GLN A 16 8.34 2.01 -11.59
CA GLN A 16 8.17 0.95 -10.59
C GLN A 16 6.69 0.72 -10.24
N ASN A 17 5.93 1.77 -9.95
CA ASN A 17 4.51 1.66 -9.65
C ASN A 17 3.72 1.04 -10.80
N GLU A 18 3.94 1.48 -12.03
CA GLU A 18 3.24 0.93 -13.19
C GLU A 18 3.56 -0.56 -13.40
N LEU A 19 4.83 -0.95 -13.28
CA LEU A 19 5.24 -2.35 -13.39
C LEU A 19 4.67 -3.20 -12.26
N TYR A 20 4.63 -2.70 -11.04
CA TYR A 20 4.08 -3.41 -9.89
C TYR A 20 2.59 -3.72 -10.06
N TYR A 21 1.79 -2.74 -10.50
CA TYR A 21 0.38 -2.97 -10.78
C TYR A 21 0.14 -3.92 -11.95
N MET A 22 0.99 -3.87 -12.98
CA MET A 22 0.92 -4.85 -14.08
C MET A 22 1.25 -6.26 -13.60
N LEU A 23 2.25 -6.42 -12.75
CA LEU A 23 2.65 -7.71 -12.19
C LEU A 23 1.51 -8.36 -11.39
N ILE A 24 0.86 -7.58 -10.50
CA ILE A 24 -0.31 -8.06 -9.74
C ILE A 24 -1.43 -8.50 -10.69
N ALA A 25 -1.77 -7.67 -11.67
CA ALA A 25 -2.85 -7.97 -12.61
C ALA A 25 -2.57 -9.21 -13.46
N MET A 26 -1.31 -9.44 -13.85
CA MET A 26 -0.92 -10.63 -14.61
C MET A 26 -1.04 -11.91 -13.78
N ASN A 27 -0.66 -11.87 -12.52
CA ASN A 27 -0.79 -13.03 -11.63
C ASN A 27 -2.26 -13.45 -11.45
N GLU A 28 -3.21 -12.51 -11.55
CA GLU A 28 -4.64 -12.78 -11.45
C GLU A 28 -5.30 -13.19 -12.79
N ALA A 29 -4.68 -12.82 -13.92
CA ALA A 29 -5.25 -13.05 -15.25
C ALA A 29 -5.16 -14.51 -15.75
N GLU A 30 -4.38 -15.36 -15.10
CA GLU A 30 -4.08 -16.73 -15.57
C GLU A 30 -3.55 -16.77 -17.05
N SER A 31 -3.04 -15.63 -17.55
CA SER A 31 -2.65 -15.44 -18.95
C SER A 31 -1.50 -14.44 -19.06
N ASP A 32 -0.61 -14.70 -20.01
CA ASP A 32 0.52 -13.82 -20.34
C ASP A 32 0.09 -12.63 -21.25
N ASP A 33 -1.23 -12.45 -21.48
CA ASP A 33 -1.73 -11.38 -22.33
C ASP A 33 -1.85 -10.08 -21.53
N VAL A 34 -1.07 -9.06 -21.95
CA VAL A 34 -1.04 -7.74 -21.32
C VAL A 34 -2.42 -7.03 -21.35
N ALA A 35 -3.22 -7.29 -22.40
CA ALA A 35 -4.55 -6.70 -22.50
C ALA A 35 -5.50 -7.30 -21.44
N GLU A 36 -5.46 -8.63 -21.25
CA GLU A 36 -6.22 -9.32 -20.21
C GLU A 36 -5.79 -8.88 -18.81
N ALA A 37 -4.48 -8.76 -18.58
CA ALA A 37 -3.93 -8.23 -17.30
C ALA A 37 -4.41 -6.80 -17.02
N SER A 38 -4.50 -5.95 -18.06
CA SER A 38 -4.99 -4.58 -17.90
C SER A 38 -6.49 -4.54 -17.56
N GLU A 39 -7.31 -5.36 -18.23
CA GLU A 39 -8.74 -5.48 -17.94
C GLU A 39 -8.96 -6.00 -16.51
N LYS A 40 -8.21 -7.01 -16.09
CA LYS A 40 -8.26 -7.55 -14.74
C LYS A 40 -7.89 -6.52 -13.68
N ARG A 41 -6.88 -5.69 -13.96
CA ARG A 41 -6.50 -4.57 -13.08
C ARG A 41 -7.66 -3.59 -12.88
N GLU A 42 -8.39 -3.24 -13.94
CA GLU A 42 -9.54 -2.35 -13.86
C GLU A 42 -10.68 -2.99 -13.04
N GLU A 43 -10.94 -4.28 -13.24
CA GLU A 43 -11.93 -5.02 -12.44
C GLU A 43 -11.54 -5.05 -10.95
N MET A 44 -10.28 -5.35 -10.63
CA MET A 44 -9.79 -5.37 -9.24
C MET A 44 -9.92 -3.99 -8.58
N ALA A 45 -9.56 -2.93 -9.30
CA ALA A 45 -9.70 -1.57 -8.81
C ALA A 45 -11.16 -1.22 -8.52
N ALA A 46 -12.11 -1.68 -9.36
CA ALA A 46 -13.54 -1.45 -9.16
C ALA A 46 -14.10 -2.20 -7.92
N LEU A 47 -13.50 -3.36 -7.57
CA LEU A 47 -13.90 -4.17 -6.40
C LEU A 47 -13.23 -3.72 -5.10
N GLY A 48 -12.33 -2.73 -5.13
CA GLY A 48 -11.64 -2.23 -3.95
C GLY A 48 -12.60 -1.76 -2.85
N ILE A 49 -12.21 -2.00 -1.60
CA ILE A 49 -13.02 -1.66 -0.41
C ILE A 49 -13.33 -0.16 -0.35
N ASP A 50 -12.40 0.67 -0.81
CA ASP A 50 -12.58 2.13 -0.88
C ASP A 50 -13.71 2.50 -1.83
N ASN A 51 -13.74 1.90 -3.02
CA ASN A 51 -14.80 2.10 -4.01
C ASN A 51 -16.16 1.63 -3.49
N TYR A 52 -16.19 0.52 -2.75
CA TYR A 52 -17.40 0.05 -2.10
C TYR A 52 -17.97 1.07 -1.10
N PHE A 53 -17.13 1.62 -0.22
CA PHE A 53 -17.59 2.61 0.77
C PHE A 53 -17.88 3.97 0.14
N MET A 54 -17.14 4.40 -0.88
CA MET A 54 -17.47 5.60 -1.66
C MET A 54 -18.86 5.49 -2.30
N GLY A 55 -19.18 4.35 -2.91
CA GLY A 55 -20.52 4.10 -3.46
C GLY A 55 -21.61 4.09 -2.38
N LYS A 56 -21.34 3.57 -1.19
CA LYS A 56 -22.26 3.64 -0.06
C LYS A 56 -22.48 5.06 0.44
N ALA A 57 -21.43 5.86 0.49
CA ALA A 57 -21.52 7.27 0.89
C ALA A 57 -22.36 8.07 -0.13
N GLU A 58 -22.11 7.89 -1.42
CA GLU A 58 -22.90 8.53 -2.48
C GLU A 58 -24.38 8.17 -2.39
N PHE A 59 -24.70 6.88 -2.30
CA PHE A 59 -26.09 6.42 -2.14
C PHE A 59 -26.75 6.96 -0.87
N GLY A 60 -26.00 7.07 0.24
CA GLY A 60 -26.48 7.59 1.52
C GLY A 60 -26.41 9.12 1.64
N HIS A 61 -26.04 9.84 0.58
CA HIS A 61 -25.81 11.29 0.57
C HIS A 61 -24.90 11.77 1.70
N LYS A 62 -23.81 10.98 1.98
CA LYS A 62 -22.80 11.31 2.96
C LYS A 62 -21.66 12.08 2.31
N ASN A 63 -21.09 13.02 3.07
CA ASN A 63 -19.88 13.69 2.63
C ASN A 63 -18.71 12.72 2.68
N VAL A 64 -17.86 12.75 1.66
CA VAL A 64 -16.59 12.01 1.62
C VAL A 64 -15.46 13.02 1.75
N ILE A 65 -14.61 12.81 2.74
CA ILE A 65 -13.43 13.63 3.00
C ILE A 65 -12.20 12.75 2.80
N GLN A 66 -11.25 13.22 2.02
CA GLN A 66 -10.00 12.51 1.78
C GLN A 66 -9.01 12.79 2.91
N LEU A 67 -8.51 11.75 3.57
CA LEU A 67 -7.38 11.87 4.50
C LEU A 67 -6.06 12.11 3.74
N GLU A 68 -5.95 11.58 2.54
CA GLU A 68 -4.80 11.79 1.66
C GLU A 68 -5.26 12.05 0.23
N SER A 69 -4.60 12.97 -0.44
CA SER A 69 -4.82 13.20 -1.87
C SER A 69 -3.89 12.34 -2.73
N VAL A 70 -4.29 12.06 -3.96
CA VAL A 70 -3.40 11.43 -4.96
C VAL A 70 -2.10 12.20 -5.13
N ARG A 71 -2.16 13.54 -5.06
CA ARG A 71 -0.97 14.39 -5.13
C ARG A 71 -0.03 14.15 -3.96
N LEU A 72 -0.55 14.07 -2.73
CA LEU A 72 0.26 13.79 -1.54
C LEU A 72 1.01 12.47 -1.69
N GLN A 73 0.33 11.41 -2.17
CA GLN A 73 0.97 10.12 -2.42
C GLN A 73 2.03 10.19 -3.52
N ALA A 74 1.77 10.91 -4.61
CA ALA A 74 2.75 11.10 -5.67
C ALA A 74 3.99 11.89 -5.18
N ASP A 75 3.77 12.97 -4.41
CA ASP A 75 4.83 13.77 -3.81
C ASP A 75 5.65 12.93 -2.80
N MET A 76 5.03 12.02 -2.05
CA MET A 76 5.70 11.08 -1.16
C MET A 76 6.65 10.14 -1.96
N PHE A 77 6.17 9.46 -3.00
CA PHE A 77 7.00 8.60 -3.83
C PHE A 77 8.15 9.38 -4.50
N ALA A 78 7.87 10.59 -4.99
CA ALA A 78 8.88 11.45 -5.58
C ALA A 78 9.93 11.93 -4.55
N SER A 79 9.59 11.93 -3.26
CA SER A 79 10.48 12.33 -2.16
C SER A 79 11.42 11.23 -1.68
N PHE A 80 11.24 9.98 -2.12
CA PHE A 80 12.19 8.90 -1.81
C PHE A 80 13.59 9.25 -2.31
N SER A 81 14.62 8.83 -1.58
CA SER A 81 15.97 8.93 -2.09
C SER A 81 16.11 8.21 -3.43
N MET A 82 17.01 8.67 -4.28
CA MET A 82 17.21 8.03 -5.58
C MET A 82 17.62 6.57 -5.41
N GLU A 83 18.44 6.28 -4.40
CA GLU A 83 18.87 4.94 -4.03
C GLU A 83 17.67 4.02 -3.69
N LEU A 84 16.68 4.53 -2.95
CA LEU A 84 15.47 3.77 -2.64
C LEU A 84 14.61 3.55 -3.88
N GLN A 85 14.41 4.59 -4.70
CA GLN A 85 13.64 4.47 -5.93
C GLN A 85 14.25 3.45 -6.90
N GLU A 86 15.58 3.47 -7.06
CA GLU A 86 16.30 2.50 -7.90
C GLU A 86 16.21 1.08 -7.33
N ALA A 87 16.36 0.90 -6.01
CA ALA A 87 16.26 -0.40 -5.37
C ALA A 87 14.87 -1.02 -5.57
N LEU A 88 13.79 -0.24 -5.36
CA LEU A 88 12.41 -0.69 -5.57
C LEU A 88 12.14 -1.03 -7.04
N LEU A 89 12.64 -0.23 -7.98
CA LEU A 89 12.50 -0.50 -9.41
C LEU A 89 13.23 -1.79 -9.80
N ILE A 90 14.47 -1.99 -9.32
CA ILE A 90 15.24 -3.21 -9.60
C ILE A 90 14.52 -4.44 -9.04
N GLN A 91 14.03 -4.38 -7.82
CA GLN A 91 13.25 -5.47 -7.22
C GLN A 91 12.04 -5.83 -8.09
N THR A 92 11.23 -4.84 -8.47
CA THR A 92 10.04 -5.05 -9.30
C THR A 92 10.40 -5.59 -10.69
N LEU A 93 11.51 -5.14 -11.28
CA LEU A 93 11.99 -5.69 -12.56
C LEU A 93 12.44 -7.14 -12.46
N VAL A 94 13.09 -7.53 -11.37
CA VAL A 94 13.47 -8.92 -11.12
C VAL A 94 12.23 -9.80 -11.01
N GLU A 95 11.24 -9.41 -10.21
CA GLU A 95 9.97 -10.13 -10.08
C GLU A 95 9.25 -10.24 -11.44
N TYR A 96 9.24 -9.17 -12.23
CA TYR A 96 8.67 -9.16 -13.57
C TYR A 96 9.37 -10.15 -14.52
N LEU A 97 10.71 -10.17 -14.50
CA LEU A 97 11.49 -11.11 -15.33
C LEU A 97 11.30 -12.56 -14.91
N ILE A 98 11.11 -12.84 -13.62
CA ILE A 98 10.78 -14.18 -13.11
C ILE A 98 9.38 -14.59 -13.59
N ALA A 99 8.37 -13.72 -13.42
CA ALA A 99 7.00 -13.98 -13.83
C ALA A 99 6.87 -14.28 -15.33
N TRP A 100 7.70 -13.65 -16.17
CA TRP A 100 7.76 -13.91 -17.61
C TRP A 100 8.67 -15.09 -18.02
N GLY A 101 9.28 -15.78 -17.06
CA GLY A 101 10.19 -16.90 -17.33
C GLY A 101 11.53 -16.52 -17.96
N TYR A 102 11.90 -15.22 -17.92
CA TYR A 102 13.21 -14.76 -18.40
C TYR A 102 14.32 -14.96 -17.36
N MET A 103 13.96 -15.15 -16.11
CA MET A 103 14.86 -15.49 -15.01
C MET A 103 14.29 -16.67 -14.22
N THR A 104 15.18 -17.52 -13.75
CA THR A 104 14.87 -18.59 -12.79
C THR A 104 15.56 -18.25 -11.48
N VAL A 105 14.88 -18.53 -10.37
CA VAL A 105 15.44 -18.42 -9.02
C VAL A 105 15.97 -19.79 -8.65
N ASP A 106 17.20 -19.88 -8.15
CA ASP A 106 17.72 -21.10 -7.58
C ASP A 106 16.94 -21.48 -6.32
N GLU A 107 16.74 -22.79 -6.08
CA GLU A 107 15.95 -23.29 -4.94
C GLU A 107 16.48 -22.82 -3.56
N ASP A 108 17.72 -22.35 -3.50
CA ASP A 108 18.34 -21.79 -2.29
C ASP A 108 18.10 -20.28 -2.08
N ASP A 109 17.61 -19.57 -3.10
CA ASP A 109 17.26 -18.16 -3.03
C ASP A 109 15.79 -18.03 -2.57
N ASN A 110 15.58 -17.69 -1.30
CA ASN A 110 14.26 -17.44 -0.71
C ASN A 110 13.62 -16.14 -1.28
N ILE A 111 13.39 -16.09 -2.58
CA ILE A 111 12.63 -15.00 -3.20
C ILE A 111 11.16 -15.40 -3.18
N THR A 112 10.41 -14.81 -2.27
CA THR A 112 8.94 -14.94 -2.24
C THR A 112 8.36 -14.00 -3.28
N THR A 113 7.53 -14.50 -4.18
CA THR A 113 6.91 -13.67 -5.21
C THR A 113 5.82 -12.77 -4.63
N ALA A 114 5.54 -11.65 -5.31
CA ALA A 114 4.49 -10.72 -4.88
C ALA A 114 3.12 -11.41 -4.75
N SER A 115 2.83 -12.41 -5.59
CA SER A 115 1.57 -13.17 -5.54
C SER A 115 1.45 -14.07 -4.31
N GLU A 116 2.53 -14.78 -3.93
CA GLU A 116 2.56 -15.61 -2.74
C GLU A 116 2.37 -14.75 -1.48
N ASN A 117 3.07 -13.63 -1.40
CA ASN A 117 2.90 -12.66 -0.33
C ASN A 117 1.45 -12.14 -0.24
N LEU A 118 0.80 -11.87 -1.37
CA LEU A 118 -0.57 -11.35 -1.39
C LEU A 118 -1.58 -12.37 -0.84
N VAL A 119 -1.45 -13.65 -1.19
CA VAL A 119 -2.34 -14.72 -0.70
C VAL A 119 -2.20 -14.88 0.80
N ASP A 120 -0.99 -14.90 1.31
CA ASP A 120 -0.72 -15.02 2.75
C ASP A 120 -1.23 -13.80 3.51
N MET A 121 -0.99 -12.59 3.01
CA MET A 121 -1.49 -11.34 3.58
C MET A 121 -3.01 -11.28 3.65
N LEU A 122 -3.72 -11.79 2.63
CA LEU A 122 -5.18 -11.85 2.65
C LEU A 122 -5.69 -12.81 3.74
N ALA A 123 -5.04 -13.96 3.94
CA ALA A 123 -5.38 -14.91 5.00
C ALA A 123 -5.16 -14.28 6.39
N VAL A 124 -4.05 -13.60 6.58
CA VAL A 124 -3.70 -12.86 7.81
C VAL A 124 -4.73 -11.76 8.08
N TRP A 125 -5.07 -10.96 7.07
CA TRP A 125 -6.09 -9.91 7.19
C TRP A 125 -7.46 -10.49 7.59
N LYS A 126 -7.89 -11.58 6.96
CA LYS A 126 -9.17 -12.26 7.28
C LYS A 126 -9.21 -12.85 8.68
N SER A 127 -8.06 -13.22 9.25
CA SER A 127 -8.00 -13.75 10.61
C SER A 127 -8.39 -12.70 11.67
N GLY A 128 -8.18 -11.43 11.36
CA GLY A 128 -8.36 -10.32 12.29
C GLY A 128 -7.44 -10.40 13.51
N ASP A 129 -6.36 -11.17 13.46
CA ASP A 129 -5.40 -11.32 14.54
C ASP A 129 -4.30 -10.28 14.41
N GLU A 130 -4.28 -9.31 15.31
CA GLU A 130 -3.33 -8.21 15.32
C GLU A 130 -1.87 -8.69 15.48
N LYS A 131 -1.66 -9.71 16.31
CA LYS A 131 -0.32 -10.24 16.54
C LYS A 131 0.22 -10.92 15.29
N ILE A 132 -0.59 -11.76 14.64
CA ILE A 132 -0.20 -12.40 13.38
C ILE A 132 0.04 -11.33 12.32
N TRP A 133 -0.81 -10.29 12.26
CA TRP A 133 -0.63 -9.16 11.36
C TRP A 133 0.72 -8.47 11.56
N SER A 134 1.05 -8.08 12.80
CA SER A 134 2.32 -7.39 13.12
C SER A 134 3.54 -8.25 12.80
N GLU A 135 3.48 -9.55 13.10
CA GLU A 135 4.57 -10.49 12.81
C GLU A 135 4.80 -10.67 11.29
N GLN A 136 3.74 -10.71 10.50
CA GLN A 136 3.82 -10.94 9.04
C GLN A 136 4.12 -9.65 8.25
N THR A 137 3.62 -8.52 8.68
CA THR A 137 3.82 -7.23 7.98
C THR A 137 5.06 -6.50 8.44
N GLY A 138 5.63 -6.90 9.58
CA GLY A 138 6.81 -6.25 10.11
C GLY A 138 6.58 -4.81 10.61
N VAL A 139 5.35 -4.41 10.91
CA VAL A 139 5.06 -3.02 11.36
C VAL A 139 5.77 -2.63 12.66
N ASP A 140 6.20 -3.62 13.46
CA ASP A 140 6.95 -3.43 14.71
C ASP A 140 8.44 -3.83 14.60
N ILE A 141 8.92 -4.15 13.38
CA ILE A 141 10.33 -4.50 13.18
C ILE A 141 11.20 -3.24 13.26
N GLU A 142 12.29 -3.31 14.00
CA GLU A 142 13.35 -2.31 13.94
C GLU A 142 14.23 -2.56 12.72
N TYR A 143 14.06 -1.77 11.69
CA TYR A 143 14.92 -1.80 10.51
C TYR A 143 16.29 -1.19 10.84
N THR A 144 17.36 -1.79 10.35
CA THR A 144 18.73 -1.34 10.59
C THR A 144 19.41 -0.76 9.34
N ASP A 145 18.91 -1.09 8.15
CA ASP A 145 19.41 -0.51 6.92
C ASP A 145 18.66 0.77 6.55
N ALA A 146 19.38 1.70 5.92
CA ALA A 146 18.88 3.04 5.67
C ALA A 146 17.68 3.07 4.70
N LEU A 147 17.63 2.17 3.71
CA LEU A 147 16.56 2.15 2.72
C LEU A 147 15.26 1.62 3.31
N SER A 148 15.32 0.55 4.11
CA SER A 148 14.15 0.03 4.82
C SER A 148 13.60 1.02 5.85
N ILE A 149 14.49 1.74 6.56
CA ILE A 149 14.10 2.81 7.48
C ILE A 149 13.37 3.93 6.72
N GLU A 150 13.94 4.41 5.62
CA GLU A 150 13.33 5.45 4.80
C GLU A 150 11.96 5.02 4.25
N TYR A 151 11.90 3.82 3.67
CA TYR A 151 10.68 3.25 3.10
C TYR A 151 9.56 3.16 4.14
N ASN A 152 9.84 2.53 5.28
CA ASN A 152 8.83 2.33 6.32
C ASN A 152 8.37 3.65 6.94
N TYR A 153 9.29 4.59 7.18
CA TYR A 153 8.96 5.90 7.69
C TYR A 153 8.00 6.64 6.77
N LYS A 154 8.31 6.74 5.49
CA LYS A 154 7.50 7.47 4.51
C LYS A 154 6.19 6.76 4.14
N MET A 155 6.22 5.44 4.01
CA MET A 155 5.04 4.66 3.64
C MET A 155 4.02 4.50 4.76
N LEU A 156 4.46 4.51 6.02
CA LEU A 156 3.58 4.27 7.18
C LEU A 156 3.65 5.41 8.20
N THR A 157 4.78 5.63 8.86
CA THR A 157 4.87 6.50 10.04
C THR A 157 4.46 7.96 9.73
N GLU A 158 5.06 8.57 8.70
CA GLU A 158 4.77 9.96 8.32
C GLU A 158 3.31 10.15 7.92
N ARG A 159 2.75 9.21 7.17
CA ARG A 159 1.34 9.22 6.76
C ARG A 159 0.41 9.01 7.95
N ASN A 160 0.72 8.09 8.84
CA ASN A 160 -0.06 7.84 10.05
C ASN A 160 -0.15 9.08 10.95
N ILE A 161 0.95 9.82 11.09
CA ILE A 161 0.96 11.09 11.81
C ILE A 161 -0.01 12.07 11.15
N GLY A 162 0.11 12.30 9.85
CA GLY A 162 -0.76 13.23 9.13
C GLY A 162 -2.24 12.84 9.16
N MET A 163 -2.56 11.56 9.00
CA MET A 163 -3.94 11.06 9.12
C MET A 163 -4.48 11.21 10.55
N THR A 164 -3.65 10.93 11.55
CA THR A 164 -4.04 11.10 12.96
C THR A 164 -4.36 12.56 13.29
N GLU A 165 -3.53 13.50 12.84
CA GLU A 165 -3.78 14.95 13.03
C GLU A 165 -5.13 15.36 12.43
N GLN A 166 -5.46 14.90 11.22
CA GLN A 166 -6.75 15.19 10.59
C GLN A 166 -7.93 14.54 11.34
N ILE A 167 -7.78 13.31 11.81
CA ILE A 167 -8.82 12.64 12.60
C ILE A 167 -9.07 13.40 13.90
N ILE A 168 -8.01 13.84 14.58
CA ILE A 168 -8.12 14.66 15.81
C ILE A 168 -8.82 15.98 15.50
N GLU A 169 -8.47 16.66 14.41
CA GLU A 169 -9.15 17.89 14.00
C GLU A 169 -10.66 17.65 13.81
N PHE A 170 -11.07 16.56 13.18
CA PHE A 170 -12.49 16.22 13.04
C PHE A 170 -13.18 16.02 14.39
N LEU A 171 -12.54 15.30 15.31
CA LEU A 171 -13.09 15.02 16.64
C LEU A 171 -13.20 16.27 17.51
N GLU A 172 -12.31 17.27 17.34
CA GLU A 172 -12.29 18.50 18.13
C GLU A 172 -13.18 19.60 17.57
N THR A 173 -13.39 19.62 16.25
CA THR A 173 -14.07 20.74 15.57
C THR A 173 -15.52 20.44 15.19
N SER A 174 -15.97 19.21 15.31
CA SER A 174 -17.30 18.78 14.90
C SER A 174 -17.94 17.86 15.95
N GLU A 175 -19.26 17.91 16.06
CA GLU A 175 -20.07 16.93 16.84
C GLU A 175 -20.62 15.79 15.94
N GLU A 176 -20.14 15.69 14.71
CA GLU A 176 -20.57 14.67 13.76
C GLU A 176 -19.86 13.34 13.99
N ASP A 177 -20.51 12.25 13.61
CA ASP A 177 -19.90 10.92 13.58
C ASP A 177 -19.13 10.73 12.26
N TYR A 178 -17.91 10.25 12.36
CA TYR A 178 -17.04 9.95 11.23
C TYR A 178 -16.81 8.45 11.09
N PHE A 179 -16.85 7.96 9.85
CA PHE A 179 -16.45 6.61 9.50
C PHE A 179 -15.17 6.68 8.68
N VAL A 180 -14.06 6.24 9.26
CA VAL A 180 -12.73 6.31 8.66
C VAL A 180 -12.38 4.96 8.05
N VAL A 181 -11.93 4.97 6.80
CA VAL A 181 -11.45 3.78 6.07
C VAL A 181 -10.00 4.01 5.69
N VAL A 182 -9.13 3.12 6.15
CA VAL A 182 -7.70 3.10 5.82
C VAL A 182 -7.21 1.68 5.61
N GLY A 183 -6.08 1.52 4.93
CA GLY A 183 -5.43 0.22 4.81
C GLY A 183 -5.05 -0.36 6.17
N ALA A 184 -5.19 -1.68 6.34
CA ALA A 184 -4.91 -2.35 7.61
C ALA A 184 -3.50 -2.09 8.14
N ALA A 185 -2.52 -1.88 7.27
CA ALA A 185 -1.14 -1.55 7.66
C ALA A 185 -1.02 -0.22 8.43
N HIS A 186 -1.99 0.69 8.29
CA HIS A 186 -2.02 1.95 9.02
C HIS A 186 -2.61 1.83 10.43
N MET A 187 -3.28 0.71 10.74
CA MET A 187 -4.02 0.58 12.01
C MET A 187 -3.13 0.18 13.19
N PHE A 188 -2.13 -0.67 12.95
CA PHE A 188 -1.40 -1.40 13.98
C PHE A 188 0.04 -0.92 14.14
N GLY A 189 0.67 -1.37 15.24
CA GLY A 189 2.05 -1.02 15.60
C GLY A 189 2.15 0.26 16.41
N LYS A 190 3.36 0.55 16.88
CA LYS A 190 3.65 1.73 17.75
C LYS A 190 3.33 3.06 17.08
N ASP A 191 3.50 3.13 15.76
CA ASP A 191 3.23 4.31 14.94
C ASP A 191 1.91 4.17 14.16
N GLY A 192 1.06 3.19 14.51
CA GLY A 192 -0.26 2.99 13.90
C GLY A 192 -1.31 3.96 14.45
N LEU A 193 -2.36 4.20 13.66
CA LEU A 193 -3.44 5.15 14.01
C LEU A 193 -4.07 4.86 15.38
N VAL A 194 -4.27 3.58 15.70
CA VAL A 194 -4.84 3.17 17.01
C VAL A 194 -3.95 3.65 18.14
N GLN A 195 -2.63 3.40 18.07
CA GLN A 195 -1.72 3.80 19.13
C GLN A 195 -1.56 5.31 19.20
N LEU A 196 -1.43 5.97 18.04
CA LEU A 196 -1.30 7.44 17.99
C LEU A 196 -2.52 8.17 18.58
N LEU A 197 -3.74 7.65 18.35
CA LEU A 197 -4.95 8.20 18.97
C LEU A 197 -4.99 7.95 20.50
N ILE A 198 -4.55 6.78 20.95
CA ILE A 198 -4.43 6.49 22.39
C ILE A 198 -3.41 7.44 23.05
N ASP A 199 -2.26 7.64 22.43
CA ASP A 199 -1.20 8.53 22.92
C ASP A 199 -1.65 10.01 22.97
N ALA A 200 -2.56 10.38 22.05
CA ALA A 200 -3.22 11.68 22.05
C ALA A 200 -4.34 11.81 23.12
N GLY A 201 -4.64 10.73 23.86
CA GLY A 201 -5.61 10.73 24.97
C GLY A 201 -7.02 10.29 24.60
N TYR A 202 -7.25 9.78 23.40
CA TYR A 202 -8.53 9.24 22.96
C TYR A 202 -8.73 7.80 23.43
N THR A 203 -9.99 7.42 23.68
CA THR A 203 -10.34 6.04 23.97
C THR A 203 -10.62 5.32 22.66
N VAL A 204 -9.90 4.23 22.42
CA VAL A 204 -10.10 3.38 21.24
C VAL A 204 -10.55 2.00 21.69
N GLU A 205 -11.69 1.55 21.17
CA GLU A 205 -12.25 0.24 21.49
C GLU A 205 -12.33 -0.61 20.21
N ARG A 206 -11.88 -1.86 20.32
CA ARG A 206 -12.04 -2.83 19.24
C ARG A 206 -13.41 -3.49 19.30
N VAL A 207 -14.20 -3.28 18.25
CA VAL A 207 -15.47 -3.97 18.06
C VAL A 207 -15.22 -5.33 17.38
N LYS A 208 -15.76 -6.41 17.97
CA LYS A 208 -15.65 -7.80 17.45
C LYS A 208 -16.85 -8.18 16.60
#